data_737e3f9e2614e2f0554f8d1b19768531
#
_entry.id   737e3f9e2614e2f0554f8d1b19768531
#
_cell.length_a   1.000
_cell.length_b   1.000
_cell.length_c   1.000
_cell.angle_alpha   90.00
_cell.angle_beta   90.00
_cell.angle_gamma   90.00
#
_symmetry.space_group_name_H-M   'P 1'
#
loop_
_entity.id
_entity.type
_entity.pdbx_description
1 polymer ?
#
loop_
_entity_poly.entity_id
_entity_poly.type
_entity_poly.pdbx_seq_one_letter_code
_entity_poly.pdbx_strand_id
1 'polypeptide(L)'
;MNYVGEEKARLRRQLTTEAIALAMDGRWEEAVTANREILAAYPTDVDACNRLGRALMELGQYKEARESYRRALELEPSNSIAKRNLERLSHLKEAQVSKERHKVAPHIFVEEIGRAGVVKLIQLAPKEILARMVAGGAVNLRANGQVLLVESPDGEYLGQVEPKHANRLLRLMAGGNKYEAAITNLDEGGVKVIIREIFQHPSQVGRLSFPVKDAGSIRPYVKGSMLKHELEETPENGEGEEATLEESGYSLEWEGGAVAEDLPIDEEVVGEGPGVSDEL
;
A
#
# COMPACT_ATOMS: atom_id res chain seq x y z
N MET A 1 40.92 -5.38 -10.13
CA MET A 1 40.21 -6.10 -9.03
C MET A 1 38.75 -5.76 -8.89
N ASN A 2 38.16 -4.83 -9.64
CA ASN A 2 36.74 -4.45 -9.53
C ASN A 2 35.71 -5.39 -10.19
N TYR A 3 36.15 -6.14 -11.22
CA TYR A 3 35.23 -6.95 -12.04
C TYR A 3 34.46 -8.02 -11.26
N VAL A 4 35.11 -8.72 -10.34
CA VAL A 4 34.47 -9.75 -9.49
C VAL A 4 33.42 -9.12 -8.51
N GLY A 5 33.68 -7.91 -8.07
CA GLY A 5 32.73 -7.15 -7.21
C GLY A 5 31.47 -6.73 -7.96
N GLU A 6 31.63 -6.29 -9.20
CA GLU A 6 30.53 -5.86 -10.07
C GLU A 6 29.65 -7.05 -10.49
N GLU A 7 30.26 -8.19 -10.85
CA GLU A 7 29.51 -9.41 -11.14
C GLU A 7 28.69 -9.89 -9.93
N LYS A 8 29.30 -9.89 -8.74
CA LYS A 8 28.56 -10.24 -7.51
C LYS A 8 27.39 -9.28 -7.25
N ALA A 9 27.60 -7.98 -7.38
CA ALA A 9 26.56 -6.99 -7.19
C ALA A 9 25.42 -7.13 -8.22
N ARG A 10 25.76 -7.44 -9.48
CA ARG A 10 24.78 -7.73 -10.53
C ARG A 10 23.95 -8.97 -10.22
N LEU A 11 24.62 -10.06 -9.82
CA LEU A 11 23.95 -11.31 -9.44
C LEU A 11 23.00 -11.08 -8.25
N ARG A 12 23.44 -10.34 -7.22
CA ARG A 12 22.59 -9.99 -6.07
C ARG A 12 21.33 -9.25 -6.53
N ARG A 13 21.47 -8.24 -7.39
CA ARG A 13 20.32 -7.48 -7.93
C ARG A 13 19.36 -8.40 -8.69
N GLN A 14 19.86 -9.26 -9.54
CA GLN A 14 19.06 -10.20 -10.32
C GLN A 14 18.26 -11.14 -9.41
N LEU A 15 18.92 -11.81 -8.45
CA LEU A 15 18.26 -12.69 -7.48
C LEU A 15 17.24 -11.95 -6.61
N THR A 16 17.54 -10.70 -6.25
CA THR A 16 16.59 -9.86 -5.50
C THR A 16 15.34 -9.57 -6.31
N THR A 17 15.49 -9.17 -7.58
CA THR A 17 14.35 -8.90 -8.47
C THR A 17 13.49 -10.14 -8.66
N GLU A 18 14.13 -11.29 -8.85
CA GLU A 18 13.43 -12.59 -8.97
C GLU A 18 12.67 -12.95 -7.70
N ALA A 19 13.29 -12.83 -6.53
CA ALA A 19 12.65 -13.12 -5.25
C ALA A 19 11.43 -12.21 -5.00
N ILE A 20 11.50 -10.93 -5.40
CA ILE A 20 10.38 -9.99 -5.31
C ILE A 20 9.27 -10.40 -6.29
N ALA A 21 9.59 -10.70 -7.55
CA ALA A 21 8.60 -11.13 -8.54
C ALA A 21 7.85 -12.39 -8.09
N LEU A 22 8.57 -13.40 -7.59
CA LEU A 22 7.98 -14.62 -7.04
C LEU A 22 7.00 -14.33 -5.88
N ALA A 23 7.38 -13.42 -4.99
CA ALA A 23 6.51 -13.00 -3.88
C ALA A 23 5.26 -12.25 -4.39
N MET A 24 5.40 -11.41 -5.40
CA MET A 24 4.28 -10.69 -6.02
C MET A 24 3.30 -11.66 -6.69
N ASP A 25 3.80 -12.71 -7.32
CA ASP A 25 2.99 -13.77 -7.95
C ASP A 25 2.37 -14.74 -6.91
N GLY A 26 2.75 -14.61 -5.63
CA GLY A 26 2.29 -15.51 -4.57
C GLY A 26 2.95 -16.88 -4.56
N ARG A 27 4.05 -17.05 -5.28
CA ARG A 27 4.87 -18.27 -5.35
C ARG A 27 5.82 -18.32 -4.15
N TRP A 28 5.23 -18.51 -2.96
CA TRP A 28 5.94 -18.31 -1.69
C TRP A 28 7.04 -19.32 -1.43
N GLU A 29 6.89 -20.59 -1.81
CA GLU A 29 7.89 -21.63 -1.68
C GLU A 29 9.16 -21.30 -2.51
N GLU A 30 8.95 -20.80 -3.72
CA GLU A 30 10.03 -20.40 -4.60
C GLU A 30 10.67 -19.09 -4.10
N ALA A 31 9.87 -18.16 -3.59
CA ALA A 31 10.40 -16.95 -2.95
C ALA A 31 11.25 -17.27 -1.71
N VAL A 32 10.90 -18.29 -0.92
CA VAL A 32 11.74 -18.79 0.20
C VAL A 32 13.07 -19.31 -0.34
N THR A 33 13.03 -20.11 -1.39
CA THR A 33 14.26 -20.69 -2.01
C THR A 33 15.17 -19.58 -2.51
N ALA A 34 14.66 -18.66 -3.30
CA ALA A 34 15.42 -17.53 -3.85
C ALA A 34 16.05 -16.66 -2.74
N ASN A 35 15.32 -16.34 -1.67
CA ASN A 35 15.88 -15.55 -0.57
C ASN A 35 16.92 -16.35 0.24
N ARG A 36 16.78 -17.66 0.38
CA ARG A 36 17.83 -18.52 0.99
C ARG A 36 19.11 -18.55 0.14
N GLU A 37 19.01 -18.56 -1.18
CA GLU A 37 20.15 -18.47 -2.09
C GLU A 37 20.86 -17.12 -1.95
N ILE A 38 20.10 -16.01 -1.85
CA ILE A 38 20.68 -14.70 -1.56
C ILE A 38 21.43 -14.72 -0.24
N LEU A 39 20.86 -15.26 0.83
CA LEU A 39 21.49 -15.33 2.15
C LEU A 39 22.68 -16.27 2.22
N ALA A 40 22.73 -17.29 1.36
CA ALA A 40 23.92 -18.15 1.23
C ALA A 40 25.10 -17.40 0.62
N ALA A 41 24.84 -16.53 -0.37
CA ALA A 41 25.87 -15.70 -1.00
C ALA A 41 26.16 -14.41 -0.19
N TYR A 42 25.16 -13.85 0.48
CA TYR A 42 25.20 -12.58 1.22
C TYR A 42 24.58 -12.75 2.62
N PRO A 43 25.30 -13.35 3.59
CA PRO A 43 24.74 -13.70 4.90
C PRO A 43 24.27 -12.53 5.76
N THR A 44 24.67 -11.30 5.42
CA THR A 44 24.35 -10.07 6.13
C THR A 44 23.30 -9.21 5.41
N ASP A 45 22.61 -9.77 4.41
CA ASP A 45 21.56 -9.07 3.69
C ASP A 45 20.28 -9.01 4.56
N VAL A 46 20.06 -7.86 5.21
CA VAL A 46 18.91 -7.62 6.08
C VAL A 46 17.58 -7.69 5.32
N ASP A 47 17.57 -7.18 4.09
CA ASP A 47 16.36 -7.18 3.26
C ASP A 47 15.98 -8.61 2.83
N ALA A 48 16.98 -9.44 2.51
CA ALA A 48 16.74 -10.85 2.23
C ALA A 48 16.21 -11.60 3.46
N CYS A 49 16.69 -11.27 4.68
CA CYS A 49 16.13 -11.82 5.91
C CYS A 49 14.66 -11.41 6.09
N ASN A 50 14.33 -10.14 5.85
CA ASN A 50 12.94 -9.65 5.94
C ASN A 50 12.03 -10.32 4.89
N ARG A 51 12.48 -10.42 3.63
CA ARG A 51 11.72 -11.08 2.56
C ARG A 51 11.53 -12.57 2.83
N LEU A 52 12.56 -13.26 3.34
CA LEU A 52 12.46 -14.65 3.75
C LEU A 52 11.45 -14.82 4.89
N GLY A 53 11.53 -13.98 5.92
CA GLY A 53 10.57 -13.99 7.02
C GLY A 53 9.14 -13.78 6.54
N ARG A 54 8.92 -12.88 5.58
CA ARG A 54 7.61 -12.64 4.98
C ARG A 54 7.10 -13.86 4.21
N ALA A 55 7.90 -14.44 3.34
CA ALA A 55 7.52 -15.61 2.56
C ALA A 55 7.16 -16.80 3.46
N LEU A 56 7.95 -17.03 4.51
CA LEU A 56 7.69 -18.06 5.53
C LEU A 56 6.39 -17.81 6.31
N MET A 57 6.07 -16.54 6.62
CA MET A 57 4.79 -16.17 7.23
C MET A 57 3.60 -16.52 6.34
N GLU A 58 3.72 -16.26 5.03
CA GLU A 58 2.66 -16.57 4.07
C GLU A 58 2.42 -18.08 3.95
N LEU A 59 3.46 -18.89 4.13
CA LEU A 59 3.39 -20.35 4.19
C LEU A 59 2.93 -20.89 5.57
N GLY A 60 2.74 -20.02 6.56
CA GLY A 60 2.40 -20.45 7.93
C GLY A 60 3.57 -21.03 8.73
N GLN A 61 4.77 -20.96 8.21
CA GLN A 61 6.01 -21.44 8.86
C GLN A 61 6.52 -20.41 9.88
N TYR A 62 5.72 -20.16 10.90
CA TYR A 62 5.92 -19.04 11.84
C TYR A 62 7.19 -19.17 12.70
N LYS A 63 7.68 -20.38 12.98
CA LYS A 63 8.95 -20.57 13.71
C LYS A 63 10.13 -20.04 12.90
N GLU A 64 10.26 -20.52 11.66
CA GLU A 64 11.34 -20.12 10.77
C GLU A 64 11.24 -18.64 10.40
N ALA A 65 10.01 -18.11 10.25
CA ALA A 65 9.79 -16.68 10.05
C ALA A 65 10.33 -15.84 11.23
N ARG A 66 10.06 -16.27 12.48
CA ARG A 66 10.63 -15.60 13.68
C ARG A 66 12.14 -15.60 13.68
N GLU A 67 12.78 -16.71 13.29
CA GLU A 67 14.23 -16.81 13.21
C GLU A 67 14.80 -15.84 12.18
N SER A 68 14.16 -15.76 11.00
CA SER A 68 14.57 -14.87 9.92
C SER A 68 14.49 -13.40 10.35
N TYR A 69 13.40 -12.99 11.00
CA TYR A 69 13.27 -11.61 11.50
C TYR A 69 14.18 -11.31 12.70
N ARG A 70 14.44 -12.27 13.59
CA ARG A 70 15.44 -12.08 14.64
C ARG A 70 16.81 -11.84 14.06
N ARG A 71 17.19 -12.62 13.04
CA ARG A 71 18.46 -12.42 12.34
C ARG A 71 18.53 -11.03 11.69
N ALA A 72 17.44 -10.53 11.12
CA ALA A 72 17.39 -9.16 10.61
C ALA A 72 17.65 -8.13 11.71
N LEU A 73 17.10 -8.32 12.93
CA LEU A 73 17.34 -7.43 14.08
C LEU A 73 18.74 -7.56 14.68
N GLU A 74 19.37 -8.74 14.61
CA GLU A 74 20.76 -8.92 15.01
C GLU A 74 21.71 -8.12 14.12
N LEU A 75 21.39 -8.06 12.81
CA LEU A 75 22.17 -7.30 11.83
C LEU A 75 21.84 -5.79 11.90
N GLU A 76 20.57 -5.44 12.07
CA GLU A 76 20.09 -4.07 12.15
C GLU A 76 19.05 -3.92 13.28
N PRO A 77 19.47 -3.52 14.50
CA PRO A 77 18.57 -3.40 15.66
C PRO A 77 17.46 -2.35 15.51
N SER A 78 17.60 -1.40 14.59
CA SER A 78 16.60 -0.37 14.29
C SER A 78 15.53 -0.81 13.29
N ASN A 79 15.65 -2.00 12.68
CA ASN A 79 14.76 -2.46 11.61
C ASN A 79 13.30 -2.55 12.06
N SER A 80 12.49 -1.62 11.59
CA SER A 80 11.07 -1.49 11.96
C SER A 80 10.20 -2.61 11.38
N ILE A 81 10.56 -3.13 10.18
CA ILE A 81 9.86 -4.23 9.52
C ILE A 81 9.95 -5.49 10.35
N ALA A 82 11.17 -5.86 10.77
CA ALA A 82 11.38 -7.04 11.59
C ALA A 82 10.70 -6.94 12.95
N LYS A 83 10.75 -5.76 13.61
CA LYS A 83 10.06 -5.52 14.90
C LYS A 83 8.56 -5.74 14.79
N ARG A 84 7.91 -5.08 13.83
CA ARG A 84 6.45 -5.20 13.60
C ARG A 84 6.03 -6.63 13.29
N ASN A 85 6.79 -7.32 12.44
CA ASN A 85 6.46 -8.69 12.08
C ASN A 85 6.70 -9.70 13.21
N LEU A 86 7.70 -9.50 14.07
CA LEU A 86 7.88 -10.30 15.27
C LEU A 86 6.75 -10.09 16.28
N GLU A 87 6.29 -8.85 16.49
CA GLU A 87 5.14 -8.56 17.32
C GLU A 87 3.89 -9.25 16.75
N ARG A 88 3.64 -9.12 15.46
CA ARG A 88 2.53 -9.81 14.78
C ARG A 88 2.61 -11.33 14.96
N LEU A 89 3.79 -11.91 14.79
CA LEU A 89 4.02 -13.35 14.98
C LEU A 89 3.80 -13.80 16.43
N SER A 90 3.94 -12.91 17.43
CA SER A 90 3.65 -13.26 18.84
C SER A 90 2.17 -13.60 19.06
N HIS A 91 1.27 -13.06 18.24
CA HIS A 91 -0.17 -13.30 18.29
C HIS A 91 -0.65 -14.44 17.39
N LEU A 92 0.23 -15.00 16.53
CA LEU A 92 -0.10 -16.08 15.61
C LEU A 92 0.28 -17.46 16.20
N LYS A 93 -0.67 -18.40 16.20
CA LYS A 93 -0.44 -19.80 16.55
C LYS A 93 -0.14 -20.62 15.29
N GLU A 94 0.75 -21.62 15.39
CA GLU A 94 1.29 -22.40 14.26
C GLU A 94 0.27 -23.15 13.40
N ALA A 95 -1.00 -23.19 13.75
CA ALA A 95 -2.00 -23.98 13.04
C ALA A 95 -3.02 -23.16 12.22
N GLN A 96 -2.85 -21.85 12.08
CA GLN A 96 -3.87 -20.99 11.47
C GLN A 96 -3.40 -20.41 10.12
N VAL A 97 -3.16 -21.29 9.16
CA VAL A 97 -3.01 -20.87 7.76
C VAL A 97 -4.41 -20.75 7.18
N SER A 98 -4.91 -19.54 6.99
CA SER A 98 -6.07 -19.32 6.12
C SER A 98 -5.65 -19.65 4.69
N LYS A 99 -6.22 -20.72 4.13
CA LYS A 99 -5.80 -21.30 2.84
C LYS A 99 -6.06 -20.44 1.62
N GLU A 100 -6.84 -19.37 1.73
CA GLU A 100 -7.18 -18.51 0.60
C GLU A 100 -7.09 -17.05 1.00
N ARG A 101 -5.94 -16.44 0.75
CA ARG A 101 -5.82 -15.00 0.80
C ARG A 101 -6.28 -14.44 -0.53
N HIS A 102 -7.50 -13.90 -0.56
CA HIS A 102 -8.00 -13.18 -1.72
C HIS A 102 -7.18 -11.91 -1.88
N LYS A 103 -6.21 -11.96 -2.81
CA LYS A 103 -5.48 -10.75 -3.23
C LYS A 103 -6.45 -9.86 -4.01
N VAL A 104 -6.58 -8.64 -3.57
CA VAL A 104 -7.37 -7.63 -4.29
C VAL A 104 -6.57 -7.14 -5.48
N ALA A 105 -7.26 -6.89 -6.59
CA ALA A 105 -6.63 -6.30 -7.76
C ALA A 105 -6.08 -4.90 -7.45
N PRO A 106 -4.90 -4.53 -7.97
CA PRO A 106 -4.24 -3.26 -7.63
C PRO A 106 -5.09 -2.01 -7.84
N HIS A 107 -6.07 -2.06 -8.76
CA HIS A 107 -6.94 -0.91 -9.06
C HIS A 107 -7.79 -0.44 -7.87
N ILE A 108 -8.03 -1.29 -6.86
CA ILE A 108 -8.82 -0.87 -5.68
C ILE A 108 -8.10 0.20 -4.86
N PHE A 109 -6.74 0.23 -4.92
CA PHE A 109 -5.92 1.18 -4.17
C PHE A 109 -5.78 2.54 -4.87
N VAL A 110 -6.35 2.68 -6.06
CA VAL A 110 -6.39 3.98 -6.75
C VAL A 110 -7.51 4.83 -6.13
N GLU A 111 -7.15 5.93 -5.49
CA GLU A 111 -8.13 6.88 -4.97
C GLU A 111 -8.76 7.66 -6.13
N GLU A 112 -10.04 7.41 -6.39
CA GLU A 112 -10.85 8.23 -7.29
C GLU A 112 -11.62 9.25 -6.47
N ILE A 113 -11.42 10.53 -6.79
CA ILE A 113 -12.10 11.64 -6.12
C ILE A 113 -13.61 11.41 -6.11
N GLY A 114 -14.19 11.37 -4.93
CA GLY A 114 -15.63 11.19 -4.73
C GLY A 114 -16.11 9.73 -4.73
N ARG A 115 -15.35 8.78 -5.26
CA ARG A 115 -15.74 7.36 -5.41
C ARG A 115 -14.95 6.42 -4.50
N ALA A 116 -13.73 6.75 -4.15
CA ALA A 116 -12.91 5.97 -3.25
C ALA A 116 -12.45 6.82 -2.06
N GLY A 117 -12.18 6.18 -0.92
CA GLY A 117 -11.64 6.85 0.25
C GLY A 117 -11.10 5.88 1.28
N VAL A 118 -10.04 6.30 1.97
CA VAL A 118 -9.44 5.56 3.07
C VAL A 118 -10.15 5.95 4.37
N VAL A 119 -10.62 4.96 5.11
CA VAL A 119 -11.31 5.13 6.38
C VAL A 119 -10.61 4.36 7.49
N LYS A 120 -10.60 4.92 8.69
CA LYS A 120 -10.12 4.25 9.88
C LYS A 120 -11.22 3.37 10.45
N LEU A 121 -10.85 2.18 10.93
CA LEU A 121 -11.76 1.32 11.68
C LEU A 121 -11.71 1.67 13.17
N ILE A 122 -12.88 1.57 13.80
CA ILE A 122 -13.08 1.68 15.24
C ILE A 122 -13.62 0.35 15.79
N GLN A 123 -13.63 0.18 17.10
CA GLN A 123 -14.09 -1.03 17.78
C GLN A 123 -13.46 -2.29 17.16
N LEU A 124 -12.14 -2.27 17.08
CA LEU A 124 -11.35 -3.30 16.42
C LEU A 124 -11.54 -4.67 17.09
N ALA A 125 -11.44 -5.71 16.27
CA ALA A 125 -11.34 -7.09 16.74
C ALA A 125 -10.09 -7.31 17.62
N PRO A 126 -10.02 -8.41 18.40
CA PRO A 126 -8.84 -8.81 19.14
C PRO A 126 -7.59 -8.91 18.25
N LYS A 127 -6.41 -8.62 18.84
CA LYS A 127 -5.12 -8.61 18.11
C LYS A 127 -4.82 -9.95 17.41
N GLU A 128 -5.28 -11.07 17.98
CA GLU A 128 -5.12 -12.40 17.42
C GLU A 128 -5.83 -12.57 16.07
N ILE A 129 -7.00 -11.92 15.89
CA ILE A 129 -7.75 -11.92 14.62
C ILE A 129 -7.05 -10.96 13.64
N LEU A 130 -6.74 -9.76 14.08
CA LEU A 130 -6.10 -8.75 13.23
C LEU A 130 -4.71 -9.19 12.75
N ALA A 131 -3.96 -9.93 13.58
CA ALA A 131 -2.64 -10.44 13.21
C ALA A 131 -2.65 -11.40 12.01
N ARG A 132 -3.80 -12.03 11.73
CA ARG A 132 -3.98 -12.89 10.54
C ARG A 132 -4.20 -12.09 9.26
N MET A 133 -4.61 -10.84 9.39
CA MET A 133 -4.85 -9.96 8.25
C MET A 133 -3.55 -9.38 7.71
N VAL A 134 -3.57 -9.00 6.44
CA VAL A 134 -2.43 -8.38 5.74
C VAL A 134 -2.88 -7.13 5.02
N ALA A 135 -1.98 -6.17 4.90
CA ALA A 135 -2.20 -5.05 3.98
C ALA A 135 -2.37 -5.61 2.56
N GLY A 136 -3.32 -5.06 1.81
CA GLY A 136 -3.71 -5.61 0.50
C GLY A 136 -4.75 -6.72 0.55
N GLY A 137 -5.16 -7.20 1.71
CA GLY A 137 -6.22 -8.20 1.84
C GLY A 137 -7.60 -7.63 1.58
N ALA A 138 -8.44 -8.39 0.82
CA ALA A 138 -9.85 -8.07 0.64
C ALA A 138 -10.60 -8.12 1.96
N VAL A 139 -11.62 -7.26 2.09
CA VAL A 139 -12.57 -7.29 3.21
C VAL A 139 -14.00 -7.08 2.71
N ASN A 140 -14.95 -7.59 3.44
CA ASN A 140 -16.37 -7.44 3.15
C ASN A 140 -16.98 -6.33 4.00
N LEU A 141 -17.89 -5.56 3.40
CA LEU A 141 -18.68 -4.55 4.08
C LEU A 141 -20.07 -5.12 4.37
N ARG A 142 -20.48 -5.12 5.64
CA ARG A 142 -21.82 -5.56 6.04
C ARG A 142 -22.56 -4.47 6.79
N ALA A 143 -23.73 -4.11 6.27
CA ALA A 143 -24.65 -3.21 6.95
C ALA A 143 -25.33 -3.93 8.13
N ASN A 144 -25.26 -3.35 9.32
CA ASN A 144 -25.93 -3.83 10.51
C ASN A 144 -26.62 -2.64 11.22
N GLY A 145 -27.88 -2.40 10.87
CA GLY A 145 -28.62 -1.23 11.34
C GLY A 145 -27.95 0.08 10.94
N GLN A 146 -27.47 0.84 11.90
CA GLN A 146 -26.78 2.12 11.69
C GLN A 146 -25.25 2.00 11.66
N VAL A 147 -24.72 0.78 11.70
CA VAL A 147 -23.28 0.50 11.74
C VAL A 147 -22.86 -0.21 10.48
N LEU A 148 -21.74 0.19 9.91
CA LEU A 148 -21.09 -0.50 8.79
C LEU A 148 -19.93 -1.33 9.34
N LEU A 149 -20.15 -2.66 9.35
CA LEU A 149 -19.17 -3.63 9.81
C LEU A 149 -18.19 -3.95 8.70
N VAL A 150 -16.95 -4.23 9.08
CA VAL A 150 -15.91 -4.74 8.20
C VAL A 150 -15.55 -6.15 8.68
N GLU A 151 -15.62 -7.10 7.76
CA GLU A 151 -15.40 -8.52 8.01
C GLU A 151 -14.32 -9.07 7.07
N SER A 152 -13.61 -10.11 7.49
CA SER A 152 -12.73 -10.87 6.61
C SER A 152 -13.55 -11.57 5.50
N PRO A 153 -12.93 -12.07 4.43
CA PRO A 153 -13.61 -12.92 3.45
C PRO A 153 -14.30 -14.12 4.06
N ASP A 154 -13.76 -14.66 5.17
CA ASP A 154 -14.29 -15.77 5.94
C ASP A 154 -15.44 -15.38 6.89
N GLY A 155 -15.83 -14.11 6.93
CA GLY A 155 -16.90 -13.59 7.78
C GLY A 155 -16.49 -13.26 9.22
N GLU A 156 -15.19 -13.25 9.54
CA GLU A 156 -14.73 -12.83 10.86
C GLU A 156 -14.79 -11.30 11.00
N TYR A 157 -15.31 -10.83 12.10
CA TYR A 157 -15.40 -9.41 12.41
C TYR A 157 -14.00 -8.78 12.58
N LEU A 158 -13.74 -7.66 11.91
CA LEU A 158 -12.47 -6.93 11.99
C LEU A 158 -12.61 -5.56 12.68
N GLY A 159 -13.77 -4.91 12.54
CA GLY A 159 -14.02 -3.60 13.11
C GLY A 159 -15.22 -2.93 12.47
N GLN A 160 -15.42 -1.64 12.78
CA GLN A 160 -16.51 -0.81 12.26
C GLN A 160 -15.94 0.42 11.56
N VAL A 161 -16.58 0.82 10.48
CA VAL A 161 -16.29 2.10 9.83
C VAL A 161 -16.74 3.26 10.74
N GLU A 162 -15.93 4.30 10.85
CA GLU A 162 -16.29 5.50 11.62
C GLU A 162 -17.66 6.05 11.21
N PRO A 163 -18.51 6.49 12.16
CA PRO A 163 -19.88 6.96 11.89
C PRO A 163 -19.95 8.05 10.82
N LYS A 164 -18.92 8.88 10.75
CA LYS A 164 -18.81 9.98 9.78
C LYS A 164 -18.91 9.49 8.33
N HIS A 165 -18.33 8.32 8.02
CA HIS A 165 -18.38 7.71 6.68
C HIS A 165 -19.47 6.65 6.61
N ALA A 166 -19.68 5.87 7.67
CA ALA A 166 -20.65 4.79 7.74
C ALA A 166 -22.07 5.25 7.39
N ASN A 167 -22.55 6.32 7.99
CA ASN A 167 -23.92 6.84 7.76
C ASN A 167 -24.20 7.19 6.30
N ARG A 168 -23.19 7.69 5.58
CA ARG A 168 -23.32 8.01 4.16
C ARG A 168 -23.30 6.74 3.32
N LEU A 169 -22.32 5.89 3.55
CA LEU A 169 -22.17 4.63 2.80
C LEU A 169 -23.40 3.73 2.97
N LEU A 170 -23.92 3.58 4.18
CA LEU A 170 -25.14 2.81 4.46
C LEU A 170 -26.33 3.30 3.65
N ARG A 171 -26.54 4.64 3.57
CA ARG A 171 -27.62 5.22 2.75
C ARG A 171 -27.44 4.94 1.26
N LEU A 172 -26.20 5.03 0.76
CA LEU A 172 -25.91 4.78 -0.64
C LEU A 172 -26.00 3.27 -0.97
N MET A 173 -25.56 2.38 -0.06
CA MET A 173 -25.75 0.94 -0.18
C MET A 173 -27.23 0.55 -0.21
N ALA A 174 -28.03 1.13 0.69
CA ALA A 174 -29.49 0.94 0.69
C ALA A 174 -30.14 1.46 -0.60
N GLY A 175 -29.54 2.47 -1.25
CA GLY A 175 -29.94 2.99 -2.55
C GLY A 175 -29.44 2.16 -3.75
N GLY A 176 -28.72 1.07 -3.52
CA GLY A 176 -28.28 0.12 -4.54
C GLY A 176 -26.84 0.28 -5.02
N ASN A 177 -26.05 1.20 -4.44
CA ASN A 177 -24.62 1.28 -4.76
C ASN A 177 -23.87 0.06 -4.21
N LYS A 178 -22.82 -0.36 -4.93
CA LYS A 178 -21.95 -1.49 -4.53
C LYS A 178 -20.53 -1.01 -4.30
N TYR A 179 -19.86 -1.64 -3.35
CA TYR A 179 -18.53 -1.27 -2.90
C TYR A 179 -17.64 -2.50 -2.81
N GLU A 180 -16.37 -2.29 -3.07
CA GLU A 180 -15.26 -3.18 -2.71
C GLU A 180 -14.44 -2.51 -1.61
N ALA A 181 -13.78 -3.32 -0.77
CA ALA A 181 -12.92 -2.80 0.26
C ALA A 181 -11.68 -3.68 0.45
N ALA A 182 -10.57 -3.04 0.84
CA ALA A 182 -9.32 -3.72 1.14
C ALA A 182 -8.58 -3.03 2.29
N ILE A 183 -7.77 -3.79 2.99
CA ILE A 183 -6.92 -3.27 4.06
C ILE A 183 -5.76 -2.49 3.45
N THR A 184 -5.58 -1.23 3.81
CA THR A 184 -4.43 -0.42 3.38
C THR A 184 -3.31 -0.45 4.41
N ASN A 185 -3.65 -0.40 5.68
CA ASN A 185 -2.66 -0.34 6.76
C ASN A 185 -3.15 -1.09 8.01
N LEU A 186 -2.19 -1.76 8.68
CA LEU A 186 -2.35 -2.45 9.97
C LEU A 186 -1.13 -2.09 10.82
N ASP A 187 -1.22 -1.04 11.60
CA ASP A 187 -0.15 -0.58 12.48
C ASP A 187 -0.68 -0.29 13.90
N GLU A 188 0.20 0.21 14.77
CA GLU A 188 -0.17 0.64 16.12
C GLU A 188 -1.21 1.78 16.13
N GLY A 189 -1.28 2.56 15.05
CA GLY A 189 -2.29 3.61 14.85
C GLY A 189 -3.70 3.07 14.53
N GLY A 190 -3.80 1.77 14.30
CA GLY A 190 -5.06 1.05 14.01
C GLY A 190 -5.13 0.45 12.61
N VAL A 191 -6.33 0.05 12.23
CA VAL A 191 -6.60 -0.54 10.91
C VAL A 191 -7.23 0.50 10.01
N LYS A 192 -6.69 0.66 8.81
CA LYS A 192 -7.27 1.50 7.75
C LYS A 192 -7.69 0.63 6.58
N VAL A 193 -8.82 0.95 6.00
CA VAL A 193 -9.38 0.27 4.81
C VAL A 193 -9.68 1.30 3.73
N ILE A 194 -9.34 0.99 2.49
CA ILE A 194 -9.88 1.71 1.35
C ILE A 194 -11.22 1.10 1.00
N ILE A 195 -12.20 1.95 0.75
CA ILE A 195 -13.54 1.56 0.28
C ILE A 195 -13.74 2.26 -1.05
N ARG A 196 -14.05 1.49 -2.11
CA ARG A 196 -14.25 1.99 -3.46
C ARG A 196 -15.64 1.64 -3.95
N GLU A 197 -16.32 2.62 -4.55
CA GLU A 197 -17.56 2.42 -5.26
C GLU A 197 -17.29 1.75 -6.62
N ILE A 198 -17.78 0.52 -6.77
CA ILE A 198 -17.66 -0.24 -8.04
C ILE A 198 -18.89 -0.12 -8.91
N PHE A 199 -20.03 0.22 -8.31
CA PHE A 199 -21.29 0.44 -9.04
C PHE A 199 -22.11 1.53 -8.37
N GLN A 200 -22.52 2.53 -9.14
CA GLN A 200 -23.44 3.56 -8.72
C GLN A 200 -24.83 3.29 -9.33
N HIS A 201 -25.84 3.14 -8.46
CA HIS A 201 -27.19 2.95 -8.93
C HIS A 201 -27.71 4.21 -9.62
N PRO A 202 -28.51 4.12 -10.71
CA PRO A 202 -29.00 5.28 -11.45
C PRO A 202 -29.73 6.32 -10.58
N SER A 203 -30.45 5.89 -9.54
CA SER A 203 -31.13 6.80 -8.60
C SER A 203 -30.18 7.57 -7.68
N GLN A 204 -28.89 7.24 -7.67
CA GLN A 204 -27.86 7.86 -6.83
C GLN A 204 -26.87 8.71 -7.65
N VAL A 205 -27.10 8.87 -8.94
CA VAL A 205 -26.25 9.69 -9.81
C VAL A 205 -26.04 11.08 -9.24
N GLY A 206 -24.79 11.55 -9.23
CA GLY A 206 -24.39 12.83 -8.64
C GLY A 206 -24.16 12.85 -7.13
N ARG A 207 -24.41 11.73 -6.43
CA ARG A 207 -24.13 11.61 -5.00
C ARG A 207 -22.77 10.96 -4.79
N LEU A 208 -21.79 11.71 -4.31
CA LEU A 208 -20.44 11.21 -4.05
C LEU A 208 -20.42 10.34 -2.80
N SER A 209 -19.76 9.18 -2.88
CA SER A 209 -19.54 8.29 -1.74
C SER A 209 -18.56 8.90 -0.72
N PHE A 210 -17.52 9.55 -1.22
CA PHE A 210 -16.50 10.25 -0.43
C PHE A 210 -16.38 11.70 -0.91
N PRO A 211 -17.24 12.62 -0.42
CA PRO A 211 -17.11 14.03 -0.78
C PRO A 211 -15.76 14.53 -0.28
N VAL A 212 -15.06 15.25 -1.14
CA VAL A 212 -13.88 16.01 -0.73
C VAL A 212 -14.36 16.95 0.38
N LYS A 213 -13.78 16.87 1.56
CA LYS A 213 -13.95 17.94 2.55
C LYS A 213 -13.46 19.19 1.86
N ASP A 214 -14.29 20.22 1.85
CA ASP A 214 -13.93 21.50 1.28
C ASP A 214 -12.43 21.79 1.48
N ALA A 215 -11.64 21.51 0.46
CA ALA A 215 -10.50 22.35 0.17
C ALA A 215 -11.16 23.71 0.01
N GLY A 216 -11.06 24.54 1.05
CA GLY A 216 -11.81 25.76 1.21
C GLY A 216 -11.94 26.45 -0.13
N SER A 217 -13.16 26.56 -0.61
CA SER A 217 -13.56 27.03 -1.93
C SER A 217 -12.35 27.21 -2.84
N ILE A 218 -12.13 26.28 -3.78
CA ILE A 218 -11.40 26.66 -4.99
C ILE A 218 -12.27 27.74 -5.60
N ARG A 219 -12.04 28.98 -5.14
CA ARG A 219 -12.53 30.13 -5.87
C ARG A 219 -11.89 29.96 -7.23
N PRO A 220 -12.67 29.78 -8.32
CA PRO A 220 -12.07 29.80 -9.64
C PRO A 220 -11.25 31.08 -9.64
N TYR A 221 -9.96 30.97 -9.95
CA TYR A 221 -9.06 32.12 -10.03
C TYR A 221 -9.53 32.97 -11.19
N VAL A 222 -10.60 33.72 -10.96
CA VAL A 222 -10.95 34.86 -11.78
C VAL A 222 -9.87 35.87 -11.46
N LYS A 223 -8.92 36.06 -12.38
CA LYS A 223 -7.99 37.15 -12.35
C LYS A 223 -8.80 38.45 -12.17
N GLY A 224 -8.98 38.88 -10.93
CA GLY A 224 -9.57 40.17 -10.56
C GLY A 224 -8.66 41.34 -10.91
N SER A 225 -7.71 41.17 -11.84
CA SER A 225 -6.81 42.23 -12.30
C SER A 225 -7.32 43.00 -13.50
N MET A 226 -8.60 42.77 -13.93
CA MET A 226 -9.14 43.59 -15.04
C MET A 226 -10.30 44.54 -14.65
N LEU A 227 -10.62 44.63 -13.35
CA LEU A 227 -11.67 45.55 -12.91
C LEU A 227 -11.30 46.19 -11.56
N LYS A 228 -10.21 46.94 -11.49
CA LYS A 228 -10.00 48.03 -10.54
C LYS A 228 -8.78 48.84 -10.95
N HIS A 229 -8.89 49.58 -11.96
CA HIS A 229 -8.36 50.92 -12.00
C HIS A 229 -9.49 51.80 -11.40
N GLU A 230 -9.11 52.52 -10.40
CA GLU A 230 -9.80 53.61 -9.68
C GLU A 230 -10.20 53.28 -8.25
N LEU A 231 -9.54 54.07 -7.42
CA LEU A 231 -9.85 54.65 -6.11
C LEU A 231 -9.19 54.08 -4.88
N GLU A 232 -8.10 54.83 -4.52
CA GLU A 232 -7.73 55.39 -3.19
C GLU A 232 -7.29 54.45 -2.05
N GLU A 233 -5.98 54.57 -1.78
CA GLU A 233 -5.28 55.02 -0.55
C GLU A 233 -5.96 54.74 0.80
N THR A 234 -5.33 53.99 1.69
CA THR A 234 -4.25 54.22 2.64
C THR A 234 -4.24 53.06 3.71
N PRO A 235 -3.23 53.05 4.59
CA PRO A 235 -2.67 51.77 5.10
C PRO A 235 -3.07 51.48 6.54
N GLU A 236 -2.83 50.24 7.03
CA GLU A 236 -2.22 49.93 8.32
C GLU A 236 -2.34 48.44 8.74
N ASN A 237 -1.16 47.93 9.05
CA ASN A 237 -0.80 46.95 10.08
C ASN A 237 -1.72 45.78 10.44
N GLY A 238 -1.16 44.57 10.33
CA GLY A 238 -1.68 43.39 11.00
C GLY A 238 -0.80 42.15 10.71
N GLU A 239 -0.03 41.80 11.68
CA GLU A 239 0.96 40.72 11.73
C GLU A 239 0.42 39.38 11.18
N GLY A 240 1.24 38.75 10.32
CA GLY A 240 0.95 37.46 9.75
C GLY A 240 1.37 36.32 10.68
N GLU A 241 0.49 35.38 10.92
CA GLU A 241 0.86 34.04 11.36
C GLU A 241 1.11 33.16 10.13
N GLU A 242 2.36 32.74 9.95
CA GLU A 242 2.76 31.72 8.99
C GLU A 242 2.17 30.37 9.44
N ALA A 243 1.13 29.93 8.77
CA ALA A 243 0.67 28.56 8.86
C ALA A 243 1.57 27.69 7.98
N THR A 244 2.45 26.94 8.59
CA THR A 244 3.22 25.89 7.95
C THR A 244 2.27 24.82 7.39
N LEU A 245 2.24 24.70 6.07
CA LEU A 245 1.60 23.59 5.37
C LEU A 245 2.44 22.33 5.62
N GLU A 246 1.98 21.47 6.52
CA GLU A 246 2.47 20.09 6.56
C GLU A 246 1.98 19.36 5.31
N GLU A 247 2.88 19.15 4.40
CA GLU A 247 2.74 18.32 3.23
C GLU A 247 2.62 16.86 3.70
N SER A 248 1.40 16.35 3.86
CA SER A 248 1.15 14.95 4.13
C SER A 248 1.37 14.15 2.85
N GLY A 249 2.63 13.89 2.53
CA GLY A 249 3.03 12.94 1.52
C GLY A 249 2.62 11.53 1.94
N TYR A 250 1.58 10.98 1.34
CA TYR A 250 1.27 9.57 1.44
C TYR A 250 2.23 8.79 0.54
N SER A 251 3.40 8.44 1.07
CA SER A 251 4.19 7.38 0.48
C SER A 251 3.49 6.06 0.79
N LEU A 252 3.05 5.37 -0.24
CA LEU A 252 2.74 3.95 -0.18
C LEU A 252 4.06 3.23 0.11
N GLU A 253 4.47 3.16 1.38
CA GLU A 253 5.51 2.25 1.79
C GLU A 253 5.00 0.83 1.57
N TRP A 254 5.33 0.31 0.41
CA TRP A 254 5.26 -1.10 0.14
C TRP A 254 6.20 -1.79 1.14
N GLU A 255 5.69 -2.71 1.96
CA GLU A 255 6.51 -3.49 2.91
C GLU A 255 7.45 -4.46 2.17
N GLY A 256 8.26 -3.95 1.33
CA GLY A 256 9.29 -4.61 0.57
C GLY A 256 10.13 -3.50 -0.04
N GLY A 257 11.00 -2.90 0.80
CA GLY A 257 11.87 -1.80 0.40
C GLY A 257 12.75 -2.20 -0.79
N ALA A 258 12.36 -1.76 -1.96
CA ALA A 258 13.25 -1.58 -3.08
C ALA A 258 12.96 -0.18 -3.62
N VAL A 259 13.82 0.76 -3.28
CA VAL A 259 13.92 2.02 -3.98
C VAL A 259 14.30 1.67 -5.41
N ALA A 260 13.44 1.99 -6.36
CA ALA A 260 13.82 1.94 -7.77
C ALA A 260 14.85 3.06 -7.97
N GLU A 261 16.14 2.74 -7.95
CA GLU A 261 17.18 3.61 -8.49
C GLU A 261 16.94 3.69 -10.00
N ASP A 262 16.93 4.91 -10.51
CA ASP A 262 16.83 5.26 -11.93
C ASP A 262 17.77 4.39 -12.76
N LEU A 263 17.18 3.59 -13.63
CA LEU A 263 17.95 2.90 -14.69
C LEU A 263 18.27 3.95 -15.76
N PRO A 264 19.55 4.12 -16.14
CA PRO A 264 19.89 4.92 -17.30
C PRO A 264 19.30 4.26 -18.54
N ILE A 265 18.56 5.03 -19.33
CA ILE A 265 18.06 4.63 -20.65
C ILE A 265 19.29 4.60 -21.56
N ASP A 266 19.76 3.41 -21.91
CA ASP A 266 20.74 3.26 -22.97
C ASP A 266 20.09 3.65 -24.29
N GLU A 267 20.59 4.74 -24.90
CA GLU A 267 20.25 5.14 -26.27
C GLU A 267 20.65 4.01 -27.22
N GLU A 268 19.68 3.44 -27.92
CA GLU A 268 19.91 2.52 -29.03
C GLU A 268 20.73 3.22 -30.10
N VAL A 269 21.94 2.72 -30.30
CA VAL A 269 22.76 3.03 -31.47
C VAL A 269 22.08 2.41 -32.68
N VAL A 270 21.56 3.29 -33.54
CA VAL A 270 21.03 2.92 -34.87
C VAL A 270 22.20 2.44 -35.71
N GLY A 271 22.32 1.11 -35.87
CA GLY A 271 23.25 0.47 -36.77
C GLY A 271 22.70 0.49 -38.19
N GLU A 272 23.44 1.14 -39.07
CA GLU A 272 23.23 1.15 -40.52
C GLU A 272 23.28 -0.29 -41.09
N GLY A 273 22.24 -0.66 -41.82
CA GLY A 273 22.18 -1.91 -42.54
C GLY A 273 23.08 -1.89 -43.79
N PRO A 274 23.71 -3.02 -44.15
CA PRO A 274 24.48 -3.11 -45.39
C PRO A 274 23.56 -3.26 -46.59
N GLY A 275 23.88 -2.47 -47.61
CA GLY A 275 23.22 -2.44 -48.93
C GLY A 275 23.19 -3.75 -49.66
N VAL A 276 22.08 -4.01 -50.27
CA VAL A 276 21.91 -5.08 -51.27
C VAL A 276 22.45 -4.57 -52.60
N SER A 277 23.54 -5.21 -53.08
CA SER A 277 23.97 -5.08 -54.47
C SER A 277 23.30 -6.17 -55.28
N ASP A 278 22.43 -5.76 -56.24
CA ASP A 278 22.05 -6.53 -57.41
C ASP A 278 23.28 -6.72 -58.32
N GLU A 279 23.55 -7.96 -58.71
CA GLU A 279 24.12 -8.29 -60.03
C GLU A 279 23.91 -9.76 -60.38
N LEU A 280 23.15 -9.95 -61.50
CA LEU A 280 23.11 -11.07 -62.48
C LEU A 280 22.57 -12.43 -62.01
#